data_f28afc188561bdab5442d218106c2083
#
_entry.id   f28afc188561bdab5442d218106c2083
#
_cell.length_a   1.000
_cell.length_b   1.000
_cell.length_c   1.000
_cell.angle_alpha   90.00
_cell.angle_beta   90.00
_cell.angle_gamma   90.00
#
_symmetry.space_group_name_H-M   'P 1'
#
loop_
_entity.id
_entity.type
_entity.pdbx_description
1 polymer ?
#
loop_
_entity_poly.entity_id
_entity_poly.type
_entity_poly.pdbx_seq_one_letter_code
_entity_poly.pdbx_strand_id
1 'polypeptide(L)'
;MRIFVTLVAVVLLSAVVVLTWVIARGPTEAEASEIAAVLAPTGAPDAPPAYAHCASCHLHDGSGRPDGSIPRLNGQSRAVLQNKLYRLRSGMLRLPVMDPFARTLEPREISEVAVYLSKLPDTPSGPSDASDEARAIGASLYAEHCASCHGANGEGHDGLFASRLCGQYAGYMERRLREVKEKTRGDADAVMQGVLAGLPFEDFEPIVNWLAAGKGCVAP
;
A
#
# COMPACT_ATOMS: atom_id res chain seq x y z
N MET A 1 41.61 -0.98 47.36
CA MET A 1 41.03 -1.88 46.36
C MET A 1 39.52 -2.18 46.60
N ARG A 2 39.05 -2.50 47.81
CA ARG A 2 37.63 -2.78 48.13
C ARG A 2 36.70 -1.58 47.92
N ILE A 3 37.09 -0.36 48.27
CA ILE A 3 36.26 0.86 48.13
C ILE A 3 36.04 1.21 46.64
N PHE A 4 37.02 1.00 45.79
CA PHE A 4 36.93 1.26 44.34
C PHE A 4 35.96 0.29 43.65
N VAL A 5 35.96 -0.97 44.04
CA VAL A 5 35.06 -2.01 43.50
C VAL A 5 33.61 -1.72 43.90
N THR A 6 33.37 -1.26 45.14
CA THR A 6 31.99 -0.91 45.60
C THR A 6 31.46 0.33 44.89
N LEU A 7 32.28 1.35 44.64
CA LEU A 7 31.89 2.55 43.89
C LEU A 7 31.52 2.23 42.43
N VAL A 8 32.32 1.40 41.77
CA VAL A 8 32.02 0.98 40.39
C VAL A 8 30.74 0.15 40.33
N ALA A 9 30.52 -0.76 41.29
CA ALA A 9 29.31 -1.55 41.35
C ALA A 9 28.03 -0.69 41.54
N VAL A 10 28.10 0.33 42.42
CA VAL A 10 26.99 1.25 42.68
C VAL A 10 26.65 2.08 41.42
N VAL A 11 27.68 2.57 40.70
CA VAL A 11 27.47 3.33 39.43
C VAL A 11 26.86 2.46 38.35
N LEU A 12 27.32 1.23 38.21
CA LEU A 12 26.74 0.30 37.22
C LEU A 12 25.29 -0.09 37.54
N LEU A 13 24.98 -0.33 38.83
CA LEU A 13 23.62 -0.61 39.26
C LEU A 13 22.70 0.58 39.02
N SER A 14 23.11 1.80 39.32
CA SER A 14 22.32 3.01 39.07
C SER A 14 22.12 3.23 37.56
N ALA A 15 23.10 2.97 36.72
CA ALA A 15 22.96 3.07 35.26
C ALA A 15 21.95 2.04 34.70
N VAL A 16 21.98 0.81 35.21
CA VAL A 16 21.01 -0.24 34.81
C VAL A 16 19.60 0.13 35.23
N VAL A 17 19.42 0.64 36.48
CA VAL A 17 18.11 1.07 36.99
C VAL A 17 17.55 2.24 36.15
N VAL A 18 18.39 3.23 35.83
CA VAL A 18 18.00 4.35 34.97
C VAL A 18 17.61 3.87 33.56
N LEU A 19 18.40 2.97 32.98
CA LEU A 19 18.18 2.45 31.66
C LEU A 19 16.86 1.63 31.60
N THR A 20 16.63 0.77 32.58
CA THR A 20 15.38 -0.01 32.70
C THR A 20 14.17 0.90 32.92
N TRP A 21 14.32 1.97 33.68
CA TRP A 21 13.26 2.94 33.90
C TRP A 21 12.94 3.72 32.62
N VAL A 22 13.96 4.16 31.86
CA VAL A 22 13.78 4.85 30.57
C VAL A 22 13.09 3.94 29.55
N ILE A 23 13.51 2.66 29.47
CA ILE A 23 12.90 1.68 28.55
C ILE A 23 11.45 1.39 28.96
N ALA A 24 11.17 1.28 30.26
CA ALA A 24 9.84 0.96 30.77
C ALA A 24 8.85 2.12 30.68
N ARG A 25 9.35 3.37 30.67
CA ARG A 25 8.51 4.57 30.65
C ARG A 25 7.75 4.74 29.33
N GLY A 26 8.33 4.26 28.21
CA GLY A 26 7.83 4.58 26.88
C GLY A 26 7.91 6.09 26.57
N PRO A 27 7.59 6.51 25.36
CA PRO A 27 7.49 7.91 25.03
C PRO A 27 6.28 8.54 25.75
N THR A 28 6.45 9.75 26.26
CA THR A 28 5.33 10.56 26.75
C THR A 28 4.39 10.92 25.60
N GLU A 29 3.16 11.31 25.92
CA GLU A 29 2.20 11.76 24.87
C GLU A 29 2.79 12.91 24.02
N ALA A 30 3.57 13.80 24.61
CA ALA A 30 4.24 14.89 23.91
C ALA A 30 5.35 14.37 22.97
N GLU A 31 6.19 13.46 23.44
CA GLU A 31 7.23 12.81 22.62
C GLU A 31 6.63 11.96 21.51
N ALA A 32 5.55 11.23 21.79
CA ALA A 32 4.83 10.45 20.79
C ALA A 32 4.20 11.36 19.73
N SER A 33 3.67 12.52 20.11
CA SER A 33 3.13 13.52 19.21
C SER A 33 4.21 14.15 18.33
N GLU A 34 5.37 14.46 18.90
CA GLU A 34 6.51 15.00 18.15
C GLU A 34 7.08 13.97 17.15
N ILE A 35 7.22 12.72 17.57
CA ILE A 35 7.64 11.62 16.68
C ILE A 35 6.61 11.44 15.55
N ALA A 36 5.31 11.47 15.86
CA ALA A 36 4.26 11.38 14.86
C ALA A 36 4.29 12.56 13.87
N ALA A 37 4.57 13.78 14.36
CA ALA A 37 4.69 14.96 13.50
C ALA A 37 5.93 14.90 12.57
N VAL A 38 7.03 14.35 13.05
CA VAL A 38 8.26 14.16 12.23
C VAL A 38 8.07 13.06 11.20
N LEU A 39 7.31 12.02 11.54
CA LEU A 39 7.03 10.89 10.65
C LEU A 39 5.83 11.16 9.71
N ALA A 40 5.04 12.20 9.97
CA ALA A 40 3.97 12.61 9.08
C ALA A 40 4.55 13.15 7.76
N PRO A 41 4.03 12.71 6.60
CA PRO A 41 4.45 13.28 5.32
C PRO A 41 4.17 14.78 5.32
N THR A 42 5.18 15.60 5.05
CA THR A 42 5.04 17.05 4.95
C THR A 42 4.01 17.39 3.86
N GLY A 43 2.90 18.01 4.25
CA GLY A 43 1.81 18.36 3.34
C GLY A 43 0.69 17.33 3.18
N ALA A 44 0.78 16.19 3.87
CA ALA A 44 -0.33 15.25 3.93
C ALA A 44 -1.44 15.75 4.89
N PRO A 45 -2.72 15.54 4.57
CA PRO A 45 -3.79 15.80 5.52
C PRO A 45 -3.64 14.90 6.75
N ASP A 46 -4.21 15.32 7.90
CA ASP A 46 -4.24 14.49 9.10
C ASP A 46 -4.93 13.15 8.82
N ALA A 47 -4.29 12.06 9.23
CA ALA A 47 -4.83 10.73 9.06
C ALA A 47 -6.07 10.55 9.96
N PRO A 48 -7.21 10.05 9.43
CA PRO A 48 -8.36 9.77 10.27
C PRO A 48 -8.05 8.63 11.24
N PRO A 49 -8.62 8.62 12.46
CA PRO A 49 -8.36 7.58 13.46
C PRO A 49 -8.54 6.16 12.94
N ALA A 50 -9.53 5.94 12.07
CA ALA A 50 -9.78 4.65 11.44
C ALA A 50 -8.61 4.14 10.58
N TYR A 51 -7.74 5.03 10.08
CA TYR A 51 -6.57 4.63 9.29
C TYR A 51 -5.43 4.05 10.13
N ALA A 52 -5.41 4.28 11.44
CA ALA A 52 -4.32 3.81 12.31
C ALA A 52 -4.06 2.30 12.19
N HIS A 53 -5.13 1.50 12.08
CA HIS A 53 -5.01 0.05 11.89
C HIS A 53 -4.46 -0.33 10.50
N CYS A 54 -4.74 0.47 9.49
CA CYS A 54 -4.27 0.25 8.12
C CYS A 54 -2.78 0.61 7.99
N ALA A 55 -2.36 1.67 8.68
CA ALA A 55 -1.00 2.20 8.64
C ALA A 55 0.07 1.20 9.11
N SER A 56 -0.27 0.23 9.96
CA SER A 56 0.65 -0.82 10.41
C SER A 56 1.23 -1.66 9.25
N CYS A 57 0.46 -1.81 8.17
CA CYS A 57 0.87 -2.54 6.97
C CYS A 57 1.09 -1.62 5.78
N HIS A 58 0.14 -0.70 5.53
CA HIS A 58 0.16 0.20 4.38
C HIS A 58 1.00 1.46 4.58
N LEU A 59 1.59 1.65 5.76
CA LEU A 59 2.34 2.81 6.23
C LEU A 59 1.47 4.08 6.32
N HIS A 60 1.96 5.11 7.01
CA HIS A 60 1.20 6.36 7.20
C HIS A 60 0.96 7.11 5.89
N ASP A 61 1.90 7.04 4.96
CA ASP A 61 1.82 7.65 3.64
C ASP A 61 1.08 6.80 2.58
N GLY A 62 0.56 5.64 2.97
CA GLY A 62 -0.13 4.74 2.04
C GLY A 62 0.78 4.08 1.02
N SER A 63 2.10 4.19 1.16
CA SER A 63 3.06 3.66 0.16
C SER A 63 3.11 2.13 0.13
N GLY A 64 2.76 1.45 1.23
CA GLY A 64 2.85 -0.01 1.31
C GLY A 64 4.30 -0.49 1.38
N ARG A 65 4.62 -1.64 0.77
CA ARG A 65 5.98 -2.22 0.81
C ARG A 65 6.54 -2.43 -0.59
N PRO A 66 7.77 -1.95 -0.86
CA PRO A 66 8.42 -2.06 -2.17
C PRO A 66 8.58 -3.49 -2.69
N ASP A 67 8.65 -4.49 -1.80
CA ASP A 67 8.70 -5.91 -2.17
C ASP A 67 7.36 -6.43 -2.76
N GLY A 68 6.33 -5.59 -2.79
CA GLY A 68 5.01 -5.92 -3.29
C GLY A 68 4.16 -6.77 -2.35
N SER A 69 4.63 -7.09 -1.14
CA SER A 69 3.85 -7.85 -0.16
C SER A 69 2.60 -7.09 0.29
N ILE A 70 2.72 -5.77 0.45
CA ILE A 70 1.64 -4.84 0.80
C ILE A 70 1.50 -3.80 -0.31
N PRO A 71 0.31 -3.66 -0.93
CA PRO A 71 0.12 -2.73 -2.03
C PRO A 71 0.15 -1.28 -1.59
N ARG A 72 0.53 -0.43 -2.52
CA ARG A 72 0.37 1.01 -2.43
C ARG A 72 -1.11 1.39 -2.48
N LEU A 73 -1.51 2.35 -1.66
CA LEU A 73 -2.87 2.91 -1.61
C LEU A 73 -2.90 4.39 -1.98
N ASN A 74 -1.81 5.14 -1.72
CA ASN A 74 -1.71 6.55 -2.11
C ASN A 74 -1.77 6.69 -3.64
N GLY A 75 -2.29 7.81 -4.11
CA GLY A 75 -2.52 8.04 -5.52
C GLY A 75 -3.69 7.25 -6.14
N GLN A 76 -4.36 6.39 -5.38
CA GLN A 76 -5.57 5.71 -5.83
C GLN A 76 -6.78 6.63 -5.68
N SER A 77 -7.73 6.57 -6.60
CA SER A 77 -8.90 7.43 -6.53
C SER A 77 -9.80 7.12 -5.33
N ARG A 78 -10.45 8.17 -4.82
CA ARG A 78 -11.44 8.04 -3.75
C ARG A 78 -12.53 7.03 -4.09
N ALA A 79 -13.07 7.08 -5.31
CA ALA A 79 -14.18 6.23 -5.73
C ALA A 79 -13.78 4.75 -5.71
N VAL A 80 -12.59 4.43 -6.21
CA VAL A 80 -12.04 3.08 -6.21
C VAL A 80 -11.78 2.58 -4.80
N LEU A 81 -11.17 3.41 -3.93
CA LEU A 81 -10.90 3.06 -2.54
C LEU A 81 -12.20 2.78 -1.77
N GLN A 82 -13.20 3.66 -1.89
CA GLN A 82 -14.50 3.47 -1.27
C GLN A 82 -15.18 2.19 -1.75
N ASN A 83 -15.23 1.96 -3.05
CA ASN A 83 -15.82 0.74 -3.61
C ASN A 83 -15.16 -0.52 -3.07
N LYS A 84 -13.82 -0.56 -3.04
CA LYS A 84 -13.08 -1.72 -2.51
C LYS A 84 -13.35 -1.96 -1.03
N LEU A 85 -13.34 -0.91 -0.20
CA LEU A 85 -13.60 -1.03 1.23
C LEU A 85 -15.04 -1.46 1.52
N TYR A 86 -16.03 -0.93 0.79
CA TYR A 86 -17.43 -1.38 0.90
C TYR A 86 -17.61 -2.84 0.49
N ARG A 87 -16.97 -3.27 -0.59
CA ARG A 87 -17.02 -4.68 -1.03
C ARG A 87 -16.34 -5.62 -0.05
N LEU A 88 -15.23 -5.21 0.57
CA LEU A 88 -14.58 -5.95 1.65
C LEU A 88 -15.49 -6.04 2.88
N ARG A 89 -16.05 -4.90 3.31
CA ARG A 89 -16.95 -4.84 4.46
C ARG A 89 -18.17 -5.73 4.29
N SER A 90 -18.78 -5.72 3.11
CA SER A 90 -19.98 -6.53 2.79
C SER A 90 -19.67 -8.01 2.52
N GLY A 91 -18.41 -8.39 2.39
CA GLY A 91 -17.99 -9.74 2.03
C GLY A 91 -18.15 -10.09 0.54
N MET A 92 -18.50 -9.10 -0.32
CA MET A 92 -18.49 -9.27 -1.78
C MET A 92 -17.07 -9.40 -2.33
N LEU A 93 -16.10 -8.81 -1.63
CA LEU A 93 -14.68 -8.97 -1.87
C LEU A 93 -14.09 -9.71 -0.67
N ARG A 94 -13.34 -10.78 -0.91
CA ARG A 94 -12.76 -11.61 0.13
C ARG A 94 -11.24 -11.52 0.09
N LEU A 95 -10.67 -10.89 1.08
CA LEU A 95 -9.24 -10.79 1.33
C LEU A 95 -8.98 -11.21 2.78
N PRO A 96 -8.59 -12.46 3.05
CA PRO A 96 -8.48 -12.98 4.42
C PRO A 96 -7.69 -12.08 5.37
N VAL A 97 -6.62 -11.44 4.86
CA VAL A 97 -5.79 -10.51 5.65
C VAL A 97 -6.52 -9.20 5.93
N MET A 98 -7.33 -8.70 4.99
CA MET A 98 -8.03 -7.41 5.10
C MET A 98 -9.43 -7.52 5.71
N ASP A 99 -10.06 -8.69 5.60
CA ASP A 99 -11.44 -8.91 6.07
C ASP A 99 -11.66 -8.49 7.52
N PRO A 100 -10.78 -8.81 8.49
CA PRO A 100 -10.98 -8.41 9.90
C PRO A 100 -11.04 -6.91 10.10
N PHE A 101 -10.24 -6.16 9.34
CA PHE A 101 -10.16 -4.70 9.44
C PHE A 101 -11.34 -4.03 8.72
N ALA A 102 -11.63 -4.46 7.50
CA ALA A 102 -12.66 -3.82 6.69
C ALA A 102 -14.09 -4.03 7.23
N ARG A 103 -14.36 -5.17 7.85
CA ARG A 103 -15.69 -5.49 8.41
C ARG A 103 -16.10 -4.63 9.59
N THR A 104 -15.13 -4.08 10.31
CA THR A 104 -15.39 -3.22 11.48
C THR A 104 -15.58 -1.75 11.11
N LEU A 105 -15.20 -1.34 9.88
CA LEU A 105 -15.31 0.05 9.46
C LEU A 105 -16.77 0.49 9.30
N GLU A 106 -17.10 1.63 9.88
CA GLU A 106 -18.36 2.30 9.62
C GLU A 106 -18.35 3.01 8.25
N PRO A 107 -19.52 3.25 7.62
CA PRO A 107 -19.58 3.91 6.31
C PRO A 107 -18.87 5.27 6.26
N ARG A 108 -18.93 6.03 7.37
CA ARG A 108 -18.23 7.31 7.51
C ARG A 108 -16.71 7.12 7.50
N GLU A 109 -16.21 6.15 8.25
CA GLU A 109 -14.79 5.83 8.34
C GLU A 109 -14.22 5.39 6.98
N ILE A 110 -14.98 4.59 6.22
CA ILE A 110 -14.63 4.24 4.85
C ILE A 110 -14.44 5.49 3.98
N SER A 111 -15.37 6.45 4.11
CA SER A 111 -15.28 7.71 3.36
C SER A 111 -14.06 8.53 3.77
N GLU A 112 -13.81 8.67 5.07
CA GLU A 112 -12.68 9.43 5.61
C GLU A 112 -11.33 8.82 5.20
N VAL A 113 -11.18 7.50 5.32
CA VAL A 113 -9.98 6.77 4.88
C VAL A 113 -9.74 6.93 3.38
N ALA A 114 -10.79 6.80 2.56
CA ALA A 114 -10.66 6.94 1.12
C ALA A 114 -10.29 8.37 0.70
N VAL A 115 -10.87 9.39 1.35
CA VAL A 115 -10.50 10.80 1.13
C VAL A 115 -9.06 11.05 1.53
N TYR A 116 -8.63 10.55 2.68
CA TYR A 116 -7.25 10.69 3.15
C TYR A 116 -6.25 10.12 2.13
N LEU A 117 -6.40 8.85 1.81
CA LEU A 117 -5.50 8.14 0.89
C LEU A 117 -5.45 8.74 -0.52
N SER A 118 -6.59 9.23 -1.02
CA SER A 118 -6.66 9.84 -2.35
C SER A 118 -5.98 11.21 -2.45
N LYS A 119 -5.72 11.86 -1.31
CA LYS A 119 -5.03 13.15 -1.23
C LYS A 119 -3.54 13.01 -0.93
N LEU A 120 -3.10 11.82 -0.54
CA LEU A 120 -1.68 11.58 -0.30
C LEU A 120 -0.90 11.70 -1.61
N PRO A 121 0.29 12.31 -1.57
CA PRO A 121 1.13 12.44 -2.75
C PRO A 121 1.49 11.04 -3.28
N ASP A 122 1.50 10.94 -4.60
CA ASP A 122 1.98 9.74 -5.27
C ASP A 122 3.49 9.58 -5.05
N THR A 123 3.88 8.47 -4.49
CA THR A 123 5.30 8.16 -4.29
C THR A 123 5.75 7.36 -5.50
N PRO A 124 6.75 7.78 -6.27
CA PRO A 124 7.24 7.00 -7.40
C PRO A 124 7.64 5.59 -6.96
N SER A 125 7.20 4.57 -7.67
CA SER A 125 7.83 3.26 -7.58
C SER A 125 9.26 3.40 -8.05
N GLY A 126 10.18 2.72 -7.39
CA GLY A 126 11.59 2.72 -7.80
C GLY A 126 11.77 2.26 -9.25
N PRO A 127 12.97 2.44 -9.81
CA PRO A 127 13.27 2.02 -11.17
C PRO A 127 12.94 0.52 -11.33
N SER A 128 12.31 0.17 -12.44
CA SER A 128 12.17 -1.22 -12.87
C SER A 128 13.49 -1.65 -13.52
N ASP A 129 14.02 -2.80 -13.15
CA ASP A 129 15.22 -3.40 -13.75
C ASP A 129 14.96 -3.95 -15.17
N ALA A 130 13.72 -3.84 -15.67
CA ALA A 130 13.34 -4.29 -17.00
C ALA A 130 14.05 -3.48 -18.10
N SER A 131 14.49 -4.18 -19.14
CA SER A 131 15.06 -3.55 -20.35
C SER A 131 14.06 -2.65 -21.06
N ASP A 132 14.54 -1.72 -21.89
CA ASP A 132 13.65 -0.87 -22.70
C ASP A 132 12.79 -1.68 -23.66
N GLU A 133 13.31 -2.79 -24.18
CA GLU A 133 12.58 -3.73 -25.04
C GLU A 133 11.44 -4.41 -24.26
N ALA A 134 11.72 -4.95 -23.09
CA ALA A 134 10.68 -5.57 -22.25
C ALA A 134 9.58 -4.58 -21.86
N ARG A 135 9.96 -3.31 -21.61
CA ARG A 135 8.98 -2.26 -21.34
C ARG A 135 8.14 -1.90 -22.58
N ALA A 136 8.72 -1.91 -23.75
CA ALA A 136 7.98 -1.66 -25.00
C ALA A 136 6.96 -2.77 -25.28
N ILE A 137 7.33 -4.02 -25.06
CA ILE A 137 6.43 -5.18 -25.14
C ILE A 137 5.30 -5.00 -24.12
N GLY A 138 5.63 -4.69 -22.87
CA GLY A 138 4.63 -4.46 -21.80
C GLY A 138 3.66 -3.33 -22.15
N ALA A 139 4.12 -2.23 -22.72
CA ALA A 139 3.28 -1.13 -23.17
C ALA A 139 2.29 -1.57 -24.26
N SER A 140 2.74 -2.36 -25.24
CA SER A 140 1.89 -2.87 -26.29
C SER A 140 0.81 -3.81 -25.77
N LEU A 141 1.18 -4.78 -24.93
CA LEU A 141 0.24 -5.72 -24.31
C LEU A 141 -0.76 -5.00 -23.41
N TYR A 142 -0.30 -4.01 -22.64
CA TYR A 142 -1.18 -3.20 -21.82
C TYR A 142 -2.20 -2.42 -22.66
N ALA A 143 -1.76 -1.78 -23.73
CA ALA A 143 -2.65 -1.02 -24.62
C ALA A 143 -3.74 -1.89 -25.24
N GLU A 144 -3.38 -3.12 -25.60
CA GLU A 144 -4.32 -4.07 -26.21
C GLU A 144 -5.35 -4.63 -25.21
N HIS A 145 -4.91 -4.99 -24.01
CA HIS A 145 -5.74 -5.79 -23.10
C HIS A 145 -6.29 -5.03 -21.87
N CYS A 146 -5.66 -3.93 -21.47
CA CYS A 146 -5.93 -3.30 -20.17
C CYS A 146 -6.41 -1.84 -20.28
N ALA A 147 -5.93 -1.09 -21.28
CA ALA A 147 -6.08 0.36 -21.36
C ALA A 147 -7.54 0.80 -21.46
N SER A 148 -8.41 0.01 -22.07
CA SER A 148 -9.85 0.34 -22.24
C SER A 148 -10.58 0.57 -20.91
N CYS A 149 -10.15 -0.10 -19.84
CA CYS A 149 -10.73 0.04 -18.51
C CYS A 149 -9.84 0.80 -17.54
N HIS A 150 -8.53 0.58 -17.60
CA HIS A 150 -7.57 1.14 -16.65
C HIS A 150 -6.93 2.46 -17.09
N GLY A 151 -7.34 3.01 -18.26
CA GLY A 151 -6.76 4.22 -18.84
C GLY A 151 -5.51 3.95 -19.65
N ALA A 152 -5.15 4.88 -20.55
CA ALA A 152 -4.06 4.69 -21.50
C ALA A 152 -2.69 4.46 -20.85
N ASN A 153 -2.49 5.01 -19.65
CA ASN A 153 -1.25 4.92 -18.88
C ASN A 153 -1.41 4.23 -17.53
N GLY A 154 -2.53 3.54 -17.30
CA GLY A 154 -2.80 2.90 -16.01
C GLY A 154 -3.28 3.85 -14.92
N GLU A 155 -3.80 5.00 -15.28
CA GLU A 155 -4.31 6.01 -14.35
C GLU A 155 -5.58 5.60 -13.62
N GLY A 156 -6.29 4.60 -14.13
CA GLY A 156 -7.56 4.13 -13.59
C GLY A 156 -8.77 4.85 -14.18
N HIS A 157 -9.97 4.44 -13.76
CA HIS A 157 -11.22 5.03 -14.20
C HIS A 157 -12.29 4.95 -13.10
N ASP A 158 -12.70 6.10 -12.56
CA ASP A 158 -13.65 6.19 -11.43
C ASP A 158 -15.00 5.58 -11.73
N GLY A 159 -15.57 5.90 -12.89
CA GLY A 159 -16.89 5.42 -13.29
C GLY A 159 -16.99 3.91 -13.50
N LEU A 160 -15.85 3.25 -13.75
CA LEU A 160 -15.73 1.80 -13.86
C LEU A 160 -15.21 1.16 -12.58
N PHE A 161 -14.86 1.96 -11.58
CA PHE A 161 -14.11 1.53 -10.39
C PHE A 161 -12.84 0.76 -10.74
N ALA A 162 -12.27 1.05 -11.92
CA ALA A 162 -11.01 0.46 -12.36
C ALA A 162 -9.85 1.12 -11.64
N SER A 163 -9.04 0.31 -10.98
CA SER A 163 -7.92 0.79 -10.17
C SER A 163 -6.87 1.47 -11.03
N ARG A 164 -6.26 2.52 -10.48
CA ARG A 164 -4.96 2.98 -10.94
C ARG A 164 -3.95 1.85 -10.76
N LEU A 165 -3.24 1.52 -11.82
CA LEU A 165 -2.21 0.49 -11.85
C LEU A 165 -0.82 1.09 -11.94
N CYS A 166 -0.73 2.27 -12.55
CA CYS A 166 0.50 3.00 -12.73
C CYS A 166 1.16 3.29 -11.37
N GLY A 167 2.45 3.00 -11.27
CA GLY A 167 3.21 3.19 -10.04
C GLY A 167 2.95 2.18 -8.93
N GLN A 168 2.13 1.15 -9.17
CA GLN A 168 1.97 0.04 -8.22
C GLN A 168 3.17 -0.91 -8.33
N TYR A 169 3.47 -1.63 -7.27
CA TYR A 169 4.58 -2.59 -7.22
C TYR A 169 4.35 -3.77 -8.17
N ALA A 170 5.36 -4.07 -9.02
CA ALA A 170 5.29 -5.14 -10.01
C ALA A 170 4.94 -6.50 -9.38
N GLY A 171 5.64 -6.87 -8.31
CA GLY A 171 5.39 -8.13 -7.60
C GLY A 171 3.96 -8.25 -7.01
N TYR A 172 3.37 -7.13 -6.55
CA TYR A 172 1.98 -7.11 -6.14
C TYR A 172 1.04 -7.33 -7.32
N MET A 173 1.25 -6.59 -8.42
CA MET A 173 0.39 -6.69 -9.60
C MET A 173 0.46 -8.06 -10.24
N GLU A 174 1.66 -8.64 -10.39
CA GLU A 174 1.83 -9.97 -10.97
C GLU A 174 1.10 -11.03 -10.14
N ARG A 175 1.32 -11.05 -8.83
CA ARG A 175 0.59 -11.96 -7.94
C ARG A 175 -0.92 -11.77 -8.10
N ARG A 176 -1.38 -10.53 -8.19
CA ARG A 176 -2.81 -10.22 -8.32
C ARG A 176 -3.40 -10.72 -9.64
N LEU A 177 -2.69 -10.55 -10.75
CA LEU A 177 -3.12 -11.07 -12.06
C LEU A 177 -3.20 -12.60 -12.05
N ARG A 178 -2.22 -13.29 -11.44
CA ARG A 178 -2.23 -14.74 -11.27
C ARG A 178 -3.42 -15.21 -10.43
N GLU A 179 -3.66 -14.62 -9.27
CA GLU A 179 -4.78 -14.94 -8.39
C GLU A 179 -6.13 -14.79 -9.10
N VAL A 180 -6.30 -13.76 -9.91
CA VAL A 180 -7.55 -13.54 -10.67
C VAL A 180 -7.68 -14.57 -11.78
N LYS A 181 -6.63 -14.83 -12.56
CA LYS A 181 -6.64 -15.82 -13.64
C LYS A 181 -6.90 -17.23 -13.13
N GLU A 182 -6.26 -17.63 -12.04
CA GLU A 182 -6.39 -18.95 -11.40
C GLU A 182 -7.66 -19.08 -10.56
N LYS A 183 -8.43 -18.00 -10.37
CA LYS A 183 -9.62 -17.94 -9.52
C LYS A 183 -9.35 -18.41 -8.08
N THR A 184 -8.12 -18.21 -7.60
CA THR A 184 -7.70 -18.58 -6.24
C THR A 184 -8.22 -17.61 -5.18
N ARG A 185 -8.73 -16.46 -5.59
CA ARG A 185 -9.43 -15.50 -4.72
C ARG A 185 -10.90 -15.45 -5.08
N GLY A 186 -11.75 -15.51 -4.07
CA GLY A 186 -13.20 -15.50 -4.21
C GLY A 186 -13.82 -14.15 -4.60
N ASP A 187 -13.02 -13.21 -5.07
CA ASP A 187 -13.40 -11.83 -5.37
C ASP A 187 -13.15 -11.42 -6.81
N ALA A 188 -12.74 -12.38 -7.64
CA ALA A 188 -12.34 -12.06 -8.99
C ALA A 188 -13.51 -11.47 -9.75
N ASP A 189 -13.36 -10.21 -10.15
CA ASP A 189 -14.26 -9.53 -11.06
C ASP A 189 -14.38 -10.35 -12.35
N ALA A 190 -15.61 -10.68 -12.74
CA ALA A 190 -15.87 -11.52 -13.91
C ALA A 190 -15.30 -10.89 -15.20
N VAL A 191 -15.27 -9.56 -15.29
CA VAL A 191 -14.69 -8.85 -16.42
C VAL A 191 -13.19 -9.08 -16.46
N MET A 192 -12.49 -8.92 -15.33
CA MET A 192 -11.04 -9.17 -15.24
C MET A 192 -10.70 -10.65 -15.49
N GLN A 193 -11.53 -11.57 -15.01
CA GLN A 193 -11.36 -13.00 -15.33
C GLN A 193 -11.47 -13.26 -16.82
N GLY A 194 -12.44 -12.63 -17.50
CA GLY A 194 -12.61 -12.74 -18.96
C GLY A 194 -11.39 -12.25 -19.73
N VAL A 195 -10.86 -11.08 -19.36
CA VAL A 195 -9.64 -10.51 -19.97
C VAL A 195 -8.45 -11.45 -19.77
N LEU A 196 -8.21 -11.90 -18.53
CA LEU A 196 -7.03 -12.70 -18.21
C LEU A 196 -7.13 -14.16 -18.69
N ALA A 197 -8.33 -14.66 -19.02
CA ALA A 197 -8.50 -16.01 -19.56
C ALA A 197 -7.70 -16.23 -20.86
N GLY A 198 -7.69 -15.22 -21.73
CA GLY A 198 -6.99 -15.26 -23.01
C GLY A 198 -5.50 -14.85 -22.95
N LEU A 199 -5.03 -14.29 -21.84
CA LEU A 199 -3.68 -13.74 -21.73
C LEU A 199 -2.73 -14.77 -21.12
N PRO A 200 -1.61 -15.16 -21.79
CA PRO A 200 -0.62 -16.08 -21.24
C PRO A 200 0.04 -15.55 -19.96
N PHE A 201 0.55 -16.41 -19.12
CA PHE A 201 1.24 -15.98 -17.87
C PHE A 201 2.55 -15.24 -18.14
N GLU A 202 3.23 -15.57 -19.22
CA GLU A 202 4.46 -14.90 -19.66
C GLU A 202 4.29 -13.44 -20.03
N ASP A 203 3.08 -13.02 -20.36
CA ASP A 203 2.76 -11.63 -20.68
C ASP A 203 2.56 -10.75 -19.45
N PHE A 204 2.40 -11.35 -18.27
CA PHE A 204 2.17 -10.59 -17.03
C PHE A 204 3.41 -9.77 -16.63
N GLU A 205 4.59 -10.37 -16.68
CA GLU A 205 5.84 -9.73 -16.26
C GLU A 205 6.14 -8.44 -17.05
N PRO A 206 6.15 -8.42 -18.38
CA PRO A 206 6.39 -7.19 -19.13
C PRO A 206 5.33 -6.12 -18.86
N ILE A 207 4.03 -6.49 -18.73
CA ILE A 207 2.96 -5.55 -18.41
C ILE A 207 3.18 -4.89 -17.04
N VAL A 208 3.43 -5.68 -16.00
CA VAL A 208 3.58 -5.13 -14.64
C VAL A 208 4.87 -4.33 -14.48
N ASN A 209 5.93 -4.70 -15.18
CA ASN A 209 7.18 -3.94 -15.20
C ASN A 209 7.03 -2.59 -15.89
N TRP A 210 6.27 -2.51 -16.99
CA TRP A 210 5.95 -1.24 -17.63
C TRP A 210 5.12 -0.34 -16.71
N LEU A 211 4.10 -0.86 -16.07
CA LEU A 211 3.24 -0.13 -15.13
C LEU A 211 4.02 0.35 -13.88
N ALA A 212 4.88 -0.50 -13.33
CA ALA A 212 5.68 -0.17 -12.15
C ALA A 212 6.72 0.91 -12.44
N ALA A 213 7.27 0.96 -13.66
CA ALA A 213 8.23 2.00 -14.06
C ALA A 213 7.65 3.42 -14.03
N GLY A 214 6.33 3.57 -14.01
CA GLY A 214 5.65 4.84 -13.75
C GLY A 214 5.86 5.96 -14.78
N LYS A 215 6.55 5.71 -15.88
CA LYS A 215 6.91 6.75 -16.87
C LYS A 215 5.72 7.38 -17.61
N GLY A 216 4.53 6.80 -17.49
CA GLY A 216 3.28 7.33 -18.07
C GLY A 216 2.30 7.86 -17.04
N CYS A 217 2.65 7.81 -15.76
CA CYS A 217 1.79 8.24 -14.68
C CYS A 217 1.77 9.77 -14.56
N VAL A 218 1.04 10.43 -15.43
CA VAL A 218 0.68 11.82 -15.21
C VAL A 218 -0.51 11.82 -14.25
N ALA A 219 -0.37 12.48 -13.09
CA ALA A 219 -1.53 12.78 -12.25
C ALA A 219 -2.54 13.57 -13.08
N PRO A 220 -3.85 13.31 -12.95
CA PRO A 220 -4.88 14.12 -13.56
C PRO A 220 -4.83 15.56 -13.06
#